data_68e0a1f2892dd6a022a860ff9e74593c
#
_entry.id   68e0a1f2892dd6a022a860ff9e74593c
#
_cell.length_a   1.000
_cell.length_b   1.000
_cell.length_c   1.000
_cell.angle_alpha   90.00
_cell.angle_beta   90.00
_cell.angle_gamma   90.00
#
_symmetry.space_group_name_H-M   'P 1'
#
loop_
_entity.id
_entity.type
_entity.pdbx_description
1 polymer ?
#
loop_
_entity_poly.entity_id
_entity_poly.type
_entity_poly.pdbx_seq_one_letter_code
_entity_poly.pdbx_strand_id
1 'polypeptide(L)'
;MRNDEVEQAASDLLGRAGFSKAPTPLHRVATFLNAEIHQQTFEDVVSGVLLIRGDERHIMVNKAHHPNRQRFTIAHELGHLVLHHNSGDRLFIDTHLRAYQRRGSPASGAYEEPGSTTTPGEEREANQFASALLMPRAEILTRTDGREFWDELHVAALAAEFGVSEQAMTIRLRQLEVLEFF
;
A
#
# COMPACT_ATOMS: atom_id res chain seq x y z
N MET A 1 3.70 13.88 6.04
CA MET A 1 2.67 14.54 5.17
C MET A 1 1.30 14.43 5.82
N ARG A 2 0.32 15.29 5.44
CA ARG A 2 -1.08 15.13 5.85
C ARG A 2 -1.74 14.02 5.04
N ASN A 3 -2.81 13.44 5.56
CA ASN A 3 -3.54 12.35 4.89
C ASN A 3 -4.00 12.73 3.48
N ASP A 4 -4.49 13.95 3.31
CA ASP A 4 -4.98 14.46 2.03
C ASP A 4 -3.87 14.59 0.97
N GLU A 5 -2.66 14.93 1.39
CA GLU A 5 -1.50 15.05 0.50
C GLU A 5 -1.05 13.69 -0.03
N VAL A 6 -1.09 12.66 0.81
CA VAL A 6 -0.77 11.28 0.42
C VAL A 6 -1.83 10.71 -0.52
N GLU A 7 -3.11 10.95 -0.21
CA GLU A 7 -4.24 10.57 -1.06
C GLU A 7 -4.13 11.22 -2.44
N GLN A 8 -3.82 12.53 -2.47
CA GLN A 8 -3.65 13.27 -3.72
C GLN A 8 -2.46 12.74 -4.54
N ALA A 9 -1.34 12.43 -3.89
CA ALA A 9 -0.16 11.88 -4.58
C ALA A 9 -0.47 10.55 -5.27
N ALA A 10 -1.26 9.67 -4.65
CA ALA A 10 -1.69 8.41 -5.26
C ALA A 10 -2.64 8.66 -6.44
N SER A 11 -3.59 9.58 -6.30
CA SER A 11 -4.53 9.97 -7.36
C SER A 11 -3.80 10.59 -8.57
N ASP A 12 -2.85 11.49 -8.32
CA ASP A 12 -2.05 12.14 -9.36
C ASP A 12 -1.19 11.13 -10.11
N LEU A 13 -0.60 10.15 -9.40
CA LEU A 13 0.15 9.08 -10.03
C LEU A 13 -0.74 8.27 -10.99
N LEU A 14 -1.92 7.85 -10.55
CA LEU A 14 -2.87 7.10 -11.38
C LEU A 14 -3.31 7.91 -12.59
N GLY A 15 -3.61 9.19 -12.42
CA GLY A 15 -3.99 10.09 -13.50
C GLY A 15 -2.87 10.26 -14.53
N ARG A 16 -1.63 10.51 -14.10
CA ARG A 16 -0.46 10.63 -14.98
C ARG A 16 -0.12 9.35 -15.72
N ALA A 17 -0.30 8.21 -15.06
CA ALA A 17 -0.07 6.89 -15.65
C ALA A 17 -1.23 6.40 -16.54
N GLY A 18 -2.37 7.12 -16.55
CA GLY A 18 -3.54 6.77 -17.37
C GLY A 18 -4.33 5.57 -16.83
N PHE A 19 -4.32 5.33 -15.53
CA PHE A 19 -5.05 4.23 -14.89
C PHE A 19 -6.18 4.77 -14.01
N SER A 20 -7.41 4.37 -14.32
CA SER A 20 -8.60 4.83 -13.60
C SER A 20 -9.53 3.70 -13.13
N LYS A 21 -9.22 2.44 -13.46
CA LYS A 21 -10.11 1.30 -13.19
C LYS A 21 -9.46 0.29 -12.25
N ALA A 22 -10.26 -0.27 -11.37
CA ALA A 22 -9.88 -1.42 -10.53
C ALA A 22 -9.85 -2.72 -11.35
N PRO A 23 -8.99 -3.68 -10.98
CA PRO A 23 -7.93 -3.55 -10.01
C PRO A 23 -6.73 -2.76 -10.56
N THR A 24 -6.11 -1.92 -9.76
CA THR A 24 -4.92 -1.15 -10.18
C THR A 24 -3.83 -2.04 -10.74
N PRO A 25 -3.34 -1.78 -11.97
CA PRO A 25 -2.34 -2.62 -12.65
C PRO A 25 -0.92 -2.28 -12.17
N LEU A 26 -0.53 -2.77 -10.98
CA LEU A 26 0.68 -2.39 -10.27
C LEU A 26 1.97 -2.54 -11.06
N HIS A 27 2.09 -3.60 -11.90
CA HIS A 27 3.27 -3.75 -12.77
C HIS A 27 3.40 -2.59 -13.77
N ARG A 28 2.29 -2.12 -14.33
CA ARG A 28 2.29 -0.96 -15.25
C ARG A 28 2.59 0.34 -14.51
N VAL A 29 2.09 0.49 -13.28
CA VAL A 29 2.44 1.64 -12.42
C VAL A 29 3.93 1.63 -12.08
N ALA A 30 4.49 0.47 -11.73
CA ALA A 30 5.93 0.33 -11.49
C ALA A 30 6.75 0.68 -12.75
N THR A 31 6.38 0.16 -13.91
CA THR A 31 7.04 0.49 -15.18
C THR A 31 6.98 2.00 -15.46
N PHE A 32 5.84 2.65 -15.21
CA PHE A 32 5.71 4.12 -15.36
C PHE A 32 6.66 4.89 -14.45
N LEU A 33 6.99 4.34 -13.28
CA LEU A 33 7.95 4.90 -12.32
C LEU A 33 9.40 4.42 -12.56
N ASN A 34 9.65 3.73 -13.68
CA ASN A 34 10.95 3.10 -13.98
C ASN A 34 11.42 2.15 -12.86
N ALA A 35 10.50 1.36 -12.32
CA ALA A 35 10.77 0.36 -11.29
C ALA A 35 10.44 -1.05 -11.79
N GLU A 36 11.29 -2.02 -11.43
CA GLU A 36 11.11 -3.43 -11.75
C GLU A 36 10.58 -4.20 -10.55
N ILE A 37 9.60 -5.09 -10.78
CA ILE A 37 9.05 -5.95 -9.73
C ILE A 37 9.59 -7.36 -9.90
N HIS A 38 10.17 -7.90 -8.82
CA HIS A 38 10.74 -9.24 -8.76
C HIS A 38 10.03 -10.05 -7.66
N GLN A 39 9.70 -11.30 -7.97
CA GLN A 39 9.22 -12.25 -6.97
C GLN A 39 10.39 -13.03 -6.39
N GLN A 40 10.55 -12.99 -5.07
CA GLN A 40 11.60 -13.68 -4.33
C GLN A 40 11.02 -14.51 -3.20
N THR A 41 11.79 -15.48 -2.70
CA THR A 41 11.46 -16.18 -1.47
C THR A 41 12.25 -15.55 -0.35
N PHE A 42 11.54 -15.01 0.63
CA PHE A 42 12.12 -14.49 1.87
C PHE A 42 11.62 -15.31 3.06
N GLU A 43 12.22 -15.09 4.22
CA GLU A 43 11.63 -15.52 5.47
C GLU A 43 10.24 -14.91 5.62
N ASP A 44 9.33 -15.61 6.32
CA ASP A 44 7.91 -15.19 6.44
C ASP A 44 7.73 -13.78 7.03
N VAL A 45 8.69 -13.33 7.84
CA VAL A 45 8.67 -11.97 8.42
C VAL A 45 8.87 -10.86 7.39
N VAL A 46 9.55 -11.11 6.26
CA VAL A 46 9.82 -10.12 5.22
C VAL A 46 8.71 -10.17 4.17
N SER A 47 8.01 -9.06 3.99
CA SER A 47 6.97 -8.92 2.97
C SER A 47 7.53 -8.43 1.64
N GLY A 48 8.38 -7.42 1.67
CA GLY A 48 8.99 -6.82 0.50
C GLY A 48 10.25 -6.03 0.80
N VAL A 49 10.92 -5.65 -0.27
CA VAL A 49 12.13 -4.83 -0.23
C VAL A 49 12.12 -3.89 -1.42
N LEU A 50 12.34 -2.60 -1.19
CA LEU A 50 12.64 -1.62 -2.23
C LEU A 50 14.13 -1.27 -2.18
N LEU A 51 14.81 -1.53 -3.26
CA LEU A 51 16.21 -1.14 -3.50
C LEU A 51 16.24 -0.02 -4.54
N ILE A 52 16.85 1.11 -4.17
CA ILE A 52 17.14 2.23 -5.07
C ILE A 52 18.66 2.38 -5.12
N ARG A 53 19.22 2.28 -6.32
CA ARG A 53 20.65 2.43 -6.56
C ARG A 53 20.88 3.24 -7.83
N GLY A 54 21.24 4.49 -7.67
CA GLY A 54 21.30 5.45 -8.79
C GLY A 54 19.94 5.55 -9.46
N ASP A 55 19.87 5.21 -10.76
CA ASP A 55 18.61 5.18 -11.53
C ASP A 55 17.87 3.84 -11.48
N GLU A 56 18.47 2.81 -10.89
CA GLU A 56 17.87 1.48 -10.76
C GLU A 56 16.91 1.45 -9.58
N ARG A 57 15.71 0.87 -9.79
CA ARG A 57 14.65 0.75 -8.78
C ARG A 57 14.06 -0.66 -8.85
N HIS A 58 14.29 -1.43 -7.81
CA HIS A 58 13.85 -2.82 -7.74
C HIS A 58 12.93 -3.03 -6.54
N ILE A 59 11.73 -3.51 -6.80
CA ILE A 59 10.76 -3.93 -5.79
C ILE A 59 10.78 -5.45 -5.76
N MET A 60 11.21 -6.03 -4.65
CA MET A 60 11.18 -7.46 -4.42
C MET A 60 10.03 -7.80 -3.49
N VAL A 61 9.17 -8.75 -3.87
CA VAL A 61 8.00 -9.16 -3.08
C VAL A 61 8.09 -10.64 -2.73
N ASN A 62 7.70 -10.98 -1.49
CA ASN A 62 7.72 -12.36 -1.03
C ASN A 62 6.62 -13.18 -1.74
N LYS A 63 7.03 -14.08 -2.63
CA LYS A 63 6.13 -14.94 -3.40
C LYS A 63 5.36 -15.97 -2.57
N ALA A 64 5.79 -16.25 -1.33
CA ALA A 64 5.09 -17.15 -0.42
C ALA A 64 3.84 -16.52 0.21
N HIS A 65 3.71 -15.20 0.18
CA HIS A 65 2.55 -14.51 0.73
C HIS A 65 1.32 -14.60 -0.18
N HIS A 66 0.14 -14.50 0.44
CA HIS A 66 -1.14 -14.43 -0.30
C HIS A 66 -1.13 -13.31 -1.36
N PRO A 67 -1.74 -13.49 -2.55
CA PRO A 67 -1.74 -12.50 -3.64
C PRO A 67 -2.16 -11.08 -3.22
N ASN A 68 -3.20 -10.93 -2.41
CA ASN A 68 -3.64 -9.62 -1.92
C ASN A 68 -2.57 -8.95 -1.05
N ARG A 69 -1.80 -9.72 -0.27
CA ARG A 69 -0.69 -9.23 0.52
C ARG A 69 0.46 -8.81 -0.39
N GLN A 70 0.80 -9.62 -1.41
CA GLN A 70 1.82 -9.24 -2.39
C GLN A 70 1.45 -7.92 -3.09
N ARG A 71 0.19 -7.75 -3.49
CA ARG A 71 -0.29 -6.49 -4.09
C ARG A 71 -0.14 -5.31 -3.14
N PHE A 72 -0.52 -5.50 -1.86
CA PHE A 72 -0.38 -4.43 -0.86
C PHE A 72 1.09 -4.05 -0.66
N THR A 73 1.98 -5.05 -0.54
CA THR A 73 3.43 -4.83 -0.43
C THR A 73 3.99 -4.05 -1.63
N ILE A 74 3.66 -4.45 -2.86
CA ILE A 74 4.10 -3.69 -4.05
C ILE A 74 3.62 -2.24 -4.00
N ALA A 75 2.36 -2.01 -3.65
CA ALA A 75 1.81 -0.66 -3.54
C ALA A 75 2.46 0.15 -2.41
N HIS A 76 2.85 -0.50 -1.32
CA HIS A 76 3.58 0.10 -0.20
C HIS A 76 4.99 0.55 -0.63
N GLU A 77 5.74 -0.32 -1.31
CA GLU A 77 7.07 0.02 -1.83
C GLU A 77 7.01 1.15 -2.89
N LEU A 78 5.97 1.16 -3.72
CA LEU A 78 5.70 2.29 -4.61
C LEU A 78 5.41 3.58 -3.83
N GLY A 79 4.80 3.49 -2.65
CA GLY A 79 4.61 4.61 -1.73
C GLY A 79 5.94 5.18 -1.24
N HIS A 80 6.86 4.33 -0.80
CA HIS A 80 8.21 4.77 -0.44
C HIS A 80 8.93 5.43 -1.61
N LEU A 81 8.83 4.84 -2.80
CA LEU A 81 9.44 5.39 -4.00
C LEU A 81 8.90 6.77 -4.36
N VAL A 82 7.58 6.98 -4.24
CA VAL A 82 6.93 8.24 -4.64
C VAL A 82 7.08 9.35 -3.59
N LEU A 83 6.95 8.98 -2.31
CA LEU A 83 6.87 9.96 -1.23
C LEU A 83 8.22 10.25 -0.56
N HIS A 84 9.13 9.27 -0.54
CA HIS A 84 10.33 9.32 0.31
C HIS A 84 11.63 9.20 -0.47
N HIS A 85 11.57 9.22 -1.80
CA HIS A 85 12.76 9.18 -2.64
C HIS A 85 13.47 10.56 -2.64
N ASN A 86 14.21 10.83 -1.58
CA ASN A 86 15.16 11.92 -1.53
C ASN A 86 16.52 11.38 -2.00
N SER A 87 17.04 11.92 -3.09
CA SER A 87 18.30 11.61 -3.78
C SER A 87 19.32 10.72 -3.03
N GLY A 88 19.71 9.59 -3.63
CA GLY A 88 20.74 8.68 -3.15
C GLY A 88 20.29 7.24 -3.08
N ASP A 89 21.24 6.35 -2.87
CA ASP A 89 20.98 4.92 -2.70
C ASP A 89 20.22 4.67 -1.41
N ARG A 90 19.12 3.91 -1.48
CA ARG A 90 18.29 3.57 -0.32
C ARG A 90 17.84 2.12 -0.35
N LEU A 91 17.70 1.56 0.84
CA LEU A 91 17.14 0.22 1.05
C LEU A 91 15.99 0.33 2.05
N PHE A 92 14.80 -0.07 1.61
CA PHE A 92 13.61 -0.18 2.46
C PHE A 92 13.29 -1.67 2.61
N ILE A 93 13.06 -2.11 3.83
CA ILE A 93 12.68 -3.51 4.12
C ILE A 93 11.35 -3.48 4.87
N ASP A 94 10.30 -4.03 4.26
CA ASP A 94 8.99 -4.19 4.90
C ASP A 94 8.90 -5.52 5.63
N THR A 95 8.71 -5.45 6.95
CA THR A 95 8.49 -6.62 7.79
C THR A 95 7.15 -6.52 8.49
N HIS A 96 6.38 -7.61 8.49
CA HIS A 96 5.04 -7.59 9.11
C HIS A 96 5.08 -7.52 10.65
N LEU A 97 6.21 -7.74 11.30
CA LEU A 97 6.39 -7.52 12.74
C LEU A 97 6.08 -6.08 13.14
N ARG A 98 6.31 -5.10 12.25
CA ARG A 98 5.95 -3.70 12.50
C ARG A 98 4.44 -3.47 12.63
N ALA A 99 3.61 -4.24 11.93
CA ALA A 99 2.16 -4.15 12.02
C ALA A 99 1.60 -4.70 13.35
N TYR A 100 2.23 -5.74 13.90
CA TYR A 100 1.83 -6.35 15.17
C TYR A 100 2.21 -5.50 16.39
N GLN A 101 3.37 -4.86 16.38
CA GLN A 101 3.83 -4.00 17.48
C GLN A 101 2.95 -2.77 17.71
N ARG A 102 2.19 -2.32 16.69
CA ARG A 102 1.28 -1.17 16.80
C ARG A 102 -0.03 -1.45 17.53
N ARG A 103 -0.41 -2.70 17.75
CA ARG A 103 -1.73 -3.07 18.33
C ARG A 103 -1.73 -3.38 19.82
N GLY A 104 -0.61 -3.46 20.53
CA GLY A 104 -0.68 -3.98 21.89
C GLY A 104 0.50 -3.80 22.82
N SER A 105 1.54 -3.03 22.53
CA SER A 105 2.61 -2.80 23.51
C SER A 105 2.91 -1.32 23.69
N PRO A 106 3.01 -0.84 24.95
CA PRO A 106 3.56 0.47 25.23
C PRO A 106 5.02 0.49 24.81
N ALA A 107 5.41 1.60 24.19
CA ALA A 107 6.74 1.88 23.70
C ALA A 107 7.85 1.47 24.69
N SER A 108 8.58 0.43 24.38
CA SER A 108 9.88 0.20 24.98
C SER A 108 10.85 -0.26 23.90
N GLY A 109 11.76 0.64 23.54
CA GLY A 109 12.93 0.36 22.72
C GLY A 109 12.64 0.32 21.23
N ALA A 110 13.14 1.33 20.52
CA ALA A 110 13.30 1.26 19.07
C ALA A 110 14.14 0.03 18.75
N TYR A 111 13.50 -1.02 18.23
CA TYR A 111 14.22 -2.09 17.56
C TYR A 111 14.58 -1.51 16.19
N GLU A 112 15.78 -0.95 16.10
CA GLU A 112 16.37 -0.61 14.82
C GLU A 112 16.70 -1.93 14.12
N GLU A 113 15.87 -2.32 13.14
CA GLU A 113 16.23 -3.45 12.29
C GLU A 113 17.49 -3.09 11.49
N PRO A 114 18.51 -3.95 11.50
CA PRO A 114 19.71 -3.72 10.72
C PRO A 114 19.34 -3.64 9.23
N GLY A 115 19.47 -2.46 8.64
CA GLY A 115 19.31 -2.24 7.19
C GLY A 115 18.12 -1.43 6.73
N SER A 116 17.06 -1.25 7.53
CA SER A 116 15.95 -0.36 7.12
C SER A 116 16.24 1.10 7.47
N THR A 117 16.07 1.99 6.48
CA THR A 117 16.29 3.44 6.63
C THR A 117 15.00 4.21 6.90
N THR A 118 13.87 3.52 7.17
CA THR A 118 12.55 4.14 7.30
C THR A 118 12.22 4.61 8.70
N THR A 119 11.50 5.73 8.80
CA THR A 119 10.90 6.23 10.05
C THR A 119 9.47 5.70 10.21
N PRO A 120 8.90 5.67 11.44
CA PRO A 120 7.49 5.33 11.64
C PRO A 120 6.51 6.26 10.91
N GLY A 121 6.94 7.48 10.58
CA GLY A 121 6.19 8.44 9.78
C GLY A 121 6.10 7.99 8.32
N GLU A 122 7.24 7.70 7.71
CA GLU A 122 7.33 7.20 6.34
C GLU A 122 6.54 5.91 6.14
N GLU A 123 6.60 4.98 7.10
CA GLU A 123 5.82 3.75 7.06
C GLU A 123 4.30 3.99 7.05
N ARG A 124 3.82 4.94 7.86
CA ARG A 124 2.40 5.30 7.85
C ARG A 124 1.97 5.91 6.54
N GLU A 125 2.80 6.79 5.99
CA GLU A 125 2.54 7.45 4.71
C GLU A 125 2.56 6.43 3.57
N ALA A 126 3.50 5.48 3.54
CA ALA A 126 3.55 4.41 2.55
C ALA A 126 2.33 3.48 2.65
N ASN A 127 1.90 3.11 3.86
CA ASN A 127 0.67 2.32 4.07
C ASN A 127 -0.58 3.05 3.58
N GLN A 128 -0.68 4.34 3.83
CA GLN A 128 -1.79 5.17 3.40
C GLN A 128 -1.78 5.35 1.89
N PHE A 129 -0.62 5.58 1.30
CA PHE A 129 -0.45 5.63 -0.15
C PHE A 129 -0.86 4.31 -0.82
N ALA A 130 -0.42 3.16 -0.27
CA ALA A 130 -0.82 1.84 -0.77
C ALA A 130 -2.34 1.65 -0.75
N SER A 131 -2.99 2.06 0.33
CA SER A 131 -4.45 2.02 0.45
C SER A 131 -5.13 2.89 -0.62
N ALA A 132 -4.66 4.14 -0.80
CA ALA A 132 -5.21 5.07 -1.79
C ALA A 132 -4.95 4.61 -3.23
N LEU A 133 -3.78 4.03 -3.52
CA LEU A 133 -3.40 3.53 -4.83
C LEU A 133 -4.23 2.30 -5.24
N LEU A 134 -4.44 1.36 -4.31
CA LEU A 134 -5.21 0.14 -4.56
C LEU A 134 -6.71 0.38 -4.56
N MET A 135 -7.19 1.33 -3.76
CA MET A 135 -8.61 1.65 -3.56
C MET A 135 -8.83 3.16 -3.73
N PRO A 136 -8.71 3.68 -4.98
CA PRO A 136 -8.84 5.11 -5.25
C PRO A 136 -10.21 5.63 -4.81
N ARG A 137 -10.21 6.77 -4.10
CA ARG A 137 -11.43 7.36 -3.53
C ARG A 137 -12.55 7.51 -4.56
N ALA A 138 -12.25 8.06 -5.74
CA ALA A 138 -13.23 8.29 -6.79
C ALA A 138 -13.88 6.98 -7.28
N GLU A 139 -13.07 5.93 -7.44
CA GLU A 139 -13.54 4.61 -7.87
C GLU A 139 -14.41 3.94 -6.80
N ILE A 140 -14.02 4.02 -5.52
CA ILE A 140 -14.85 3.52 -4.41
C ILE A 140 -16.18 4.24 -4.38
N LEU A 141 -16.18 5.58 -4.35
CA LEU A 141 -17.40 6.36 -4.26
C LEU A 141 -18.35 6.11 -5.43
N THR A 142 -17.83 5.95 -6.66
CA THR A 142 -18.65 5.62 -7.83
C THR A 142 -19.36 4.26 -7.67
N ARG A 143 -18.70 3.26 -7.05
CA ARG A 143 -19.28 1.91 -6.85
C ARG A 143 -20.20 1.82 -5.64
N THR A 144 -20.09 2.78 -4.75
CA THR A 144 -20.89 2.82 -3.52
C THR A 144 -22.06 3.81 -3.60
N ASP A 145 -22.10 4.63 -4.66
CA ASP A 145 -23.14 5.62 -4.87
C ASP A 145 -24.54 5.00 -4.92
N GLY A 146 -25.49 5.62 -4.19
CA GLY A 146 -26.87 5.17 -4.10
C GLY A 146 -27.10 3.88 -3.29
N ARG A 147 -26.09 3.34 -2.61
CA ARG A 147 -26.24 2.16 -1.77
C ARG A 147 -26.48 2.56 -0.32
N GLU A 148 -27.68 2.26 0.17
CA GLU A 148 -28.10 2.59 1.55
C GLU A 148 -27.67 1.53 2.58
N PHE A 149 -27.37 0.31 2.14
CA PHE A 149 -27.06 -0.81 3.03
C PHE A 149 -25.82 -1.58 2.59
N TRP A 150 -24.96 -1.90 3.55
CA TRP A 150 -23.74 -2.68 3.38
C TRP A 150 -23.76 -3.91 4.29
N ASP A 151 -23.55 -5.08 3.72
CA ASP A 151 -23.31 -6.32 4.43
C ASP A 151 -21.94 -6.92 4.06
N GLU A 152 -21.56 -8.01 4.70
CA GLU A 152 -20.29 -8.68 4.47
C GLU A 152 -20.11 -9.13 3.02
N LEU A 153 -21.20 -9.58 2.34
CA LEU A 153 -21.15 -10.03 0.95
C LEU A 153 -20.82 -8.88 -0.01
N HIS A 154 -21.36 -7.69 0.24
CA HIS A 154 -21.05 -6.50 -0.56
C HIS A 154 -19.61 -6.05 -0.37
N VAL A 155 -19.10 -6.07 0.86
CA VAL A 155 -17.70 -5.75 1.16
C VAL A 155 -16.76 -6.76 0.51
N ALA A 156 -17.08 -8.06 0.60
CA ALA A 156 -16.29 -9.13 -0.03
C ALA A 156 -16.24 -9.00 -1.55
N ALA A 157 -17.37 -8.72 -2.19
CA ALA A 157 -17.44 -8.51 -3.65
C ALA A 157 -16.61 -7.31 -4.08
N LEU A 158 -16.71 -6.19 -3.37
CA LEU A 158 -15.93 -4.99 -3.65
C LEU A 158 -14.43 -5.24 -3.42
N ALA A 159 -14.06 -5.94 -2.35
CA ALA A 159 -12.67 -6.30 -2.06
C ALA A 159 -12.07 -7.16 -3.19
N ALA A 160 -12.83 -8.12 -3.69
CA ALA A 160 -12.43 -8.98 -4.81
C ALA A 160 -12.21 -8.15 -6.10
N GLU A 161 -13.10 -7.20 -6.39
CA GLU A 161 -12.98 -6.31 -7.56
C GLU A 161 -11.70 -5.47 -7.54
N PHE A 162 -11.32 -4.98 -6.35
CA PHE A 162 -10.11 -4.18 -6.18
C PHE A 162 -8.84 -5.01 -5.96
N GLY A 163 -8.96 -6.32 -5.76
CA GLY A 163 -7.85 -7.23 -5.48
C GLY A 163 -7.17 -6.94 -4.15
N VAL A 164 -7.98 -6.71 -3.11
CA VAL A 164 -7.56 -6.45 -1.73
C VAL A 164 -8.24 -7.41 -0.76
N SER A 165 -7.82 -7.43 0.51
CA SER A 165 -8.54 -8.20 1.54
C SER A 165 -9.82 -7.47 1.98
N GLU A 166 -10.82 -8.23 2.44
CA GLU A 166 -12.05 -7.69 3.01
C GLU A 166 -11.77 -6.75 4.19
N GLN A 167 -10.79 -7.09 5.02
CA GLN A 167 -10.35 -6.23 6.11
C GLN A 167 -9.84 -4.88 5.60
N ALA A 168 -9.01 -4.88 4.54
CA ALA A 168 -8.50 -3.65 3.95
C ALA A 168 -9.63 -2.81 3.35
N MET A 169 -10.57 -3.45 2.65
CA MET A 169 -11.74 -2.78 2.09
C MET A 169 -12.62 -2.18 3.19
N THR A 170 -12.91 -2.93 4.25
CA THR A 170 -13.69 -2.43 5.40
C THR A 170 -13.06 -1.19 6.04
N ILE A 171 -11.73 -1.22 6.25
CA ILE A 171 -11.00 -0.07 6.78
C ILE A 171 -11.12 1.13 5.83
N ARG A 172 -10.97 0.89 4.52
CA ARG A 172 -11.05 1.94 3.50
C ARG A 172 -12.43 2.59 3.44
N LEU A 173 -13.50 1.80 3.44
CA LEU A 173 -14.88 2.28 3.42
C LEU A 173 -15.20 3.14 4.64
N ARG A 174 -14.68 2.76 5.82
CA ARG A 174 -14.81 3.57 7.04
C ARG A 174 -14.04 4.89 6.94
N GLN A 175 -12.82 4.88 6.41
CA GLN A 175 -12.02 6.09 6.18
C GLN A 175 -12.69 7.07 5.21
N LEU A 176 -13.47 6.56 4.27
CA LEU A 176 -14.22 7.33 3.28
C LEU A 176 -15.65 7.69 3.75
N GLU A 177 -16.01 7.34 4.99
CA GLU A 177 -17.33 7.60 5.57
C GLU A 177 -18.49 6.94 4.79
N VAL A 178 -18.19 5.84 4.08
CA VAL A 178 -19.18 5.02 3.37
C VAL A 178 -19.83 4.01 4.33
N LEU A 179 -19.06 3.49 5.31
CA LEU A 179 -19.56 2.64 6.39
C LEU A 179 -19.56 3.44 7.69
N GLU A 180 -20.72 3.57 8.30
CA GLU A 180 -20.85 4.15 9.64
C GLU A 180 -20.34 3.17 10.71
N PHE A 181 -19.88 3.72 11.83
CA PHE A 181 -19.56 2.92 13.01
C PHE A 181 -20.88 2.54 13.70
N PHE A 182 -21.17 1.26 13.74
CA PHE A 182 -22.14 0.66 14.66
C PHE A 182 -21.45 0.13 15.89
#